data_b65eeb5676870b4d2f918babf919232f
#
_entry.id   b65eeb5676870b4d2f918babf919232f
#
_cell.length_a   1.000
_cell.length_b   1.000
_cell.length_c   1.000
_cell.angle_alpha   90.00
_cell.angle_beta   90.00
_cell.angle_gamma   90.00
#
_symmetry.space_group_name_H-M   'P 1'
#
loop_
_entity.id
_entity.type
_entity.pdbx_description
1 polymer ?
#
loop_
_entity_poly.entity_id
_entity_poly.type
_entity_poly.pdbx_seq_one_letter_code
_entity_poly.pdbx_strand_id
1 'polypeptide(L)'
;RLMEIANLVHKYIPSCKTIGSFARITDVTLKTDDELDALHKVGYDGLTIGIETGDDVALRFMNKGYLAADIITQCKRLDRAGIHYSFFYLTSISGAGRGEIGAKATAEVCNQLHPIEVGANMLTIYPDSELYQEIQKGNWTEESELEKYKEVRTLIENLTIPTIFGALGASNAFQLMGELPRDKQKLLDTLDKIIANVSEEELRHYRKNLKHL
;
A
#
# COMPACT_ATOMS: atom_id res chain seq x y z
N ARG A 1 -25.50 -8.11 -3.25
CA ARG A 1 -24.70 -8.95 -2.34
C ARG A 1 -24.07 -8.16 -1.19
N LEU A 2 -23.30 -7.05 -1.42
CA LEU A 2 -22.71 -6.25 -0.32
C LEU A 2 -23.78 -5.71 0.64
N MET A 3 -24.89 -5.17 0.12
CA MET A 3 -26.04 -4.70 0.92
C MET A 3 -26.65 -5.83 1.77
N GLU A 4 -26.77 -7.04 1.25
CA GLU A 4 -27.27 -8.20 2.00
C GLU A 4 -26.32 -8.58 3.14
N ILE A 5 -24.99 -8.52 2.90
CA ILE A 5 -23.97 -8.75 3.95
C ILE A 5 -24.12 -7.71 5.05
N ALA A 6 -24.24 -6.43 4.72
CA ALA A 6 -24.43 -5.36 5.70
C ALA A 6 -25.71 -5.59 6.53
N ASN A 7 -26.82 -5.94 5.89
CA ASN A 7 -28.08 -6.24 6.57
C ASN A 7 -27.94 -7.43 7.53
N LEU A 8 -27.20 -8.47 7.15
CA LEU A 8 -26.93 -9.61 8.02
C LEU A 8 -26.04 -9.22 9.20
N VAL A 9 -24.98 -8.42 8.97
CA VAL A 9 -24.13 -7.90 10.03
C VAL A 9 -24.95 -7.14 11.05
N HIS A 10 -25.77 -6.19 10.62
CA HIS A 10 -26.62 -5.38 11.52
C HIS A 10 -27.70 -6.21 12.24
N LYS A 11 -28.22 -7.25 11.57
CA LYS A 11 -29.19 -8.17 12.18
C LYS A 11 -28.58 -8.97 13.33
N TYR A 12 -27.36 -9.52 13.14
CA TYR A 12 -26.75 -10.43 14.09
C TYR A 12 -25.75 -9.74 15.03
N ILE A 13 -25.22 -8.57 14.64
CA ILE A 13 -24.29 -7.76 15.41
C ILE A 13 -24.78 -6.30 15.43
N PRO A 14 -25.88 -5.99 16.15
CA PRO A 14 -26.50 -4.67 16.12
C PRO A 14 -25.58 -3.53 16.59
N SER A 15 -24.56 -3.84 17.37
CA SER A 15 -23.56 -2.87 17.83
C SER A 15 -22.50 -2.52 16.78
N CYS A 16 -22.40 -3.28 15.68
CA CYS A 16 -21.47 -3.01 14.59
C CYS A 16 -21.92 -1.78 13.82
N LYS A 17 -21.12 -0.71 13.87
CA LYS A 17 -21.41 0.54 13.16
C LYS A 17 -20.66 0.66 11.85
N THR A 18 -19.51 -0.01 11.74
CA THR A 18 -18.59 0.13 10.60
C THR A 18 -18.21 -1.24 10.07
N ILE A 19 -18.30 -1.41 8.76
CA ILE A 19 -17.94 -2.63 8.04
C ILE A 19 -16.72 -2.32 7.17
N GLY A 20 -15.53 -2.75 7.62
CA GLY A 20 -14.31 -2.66 6.82
C GLY A 20 -14.27 -3.72 5.72
N SER A 21 -13.55 -3.44 4.64
CA SER A 21 -13.39 -4.38 3.53
C SER A 21 -12.08 -4.14 2.79
N PHE A 22 -11.57 -5.19 2.14
CA PHE A 22 -10.53 -5.02 1.12
C PHE A 22 -11.15 -4.67 -0.22
N ALA A 23 -10.48 -3.82 -0.99
CA ALA A 23 -10.88 -3.45 -2.33
C ALA A 23 -9.66 -3.22 -3.22
N ARG A 24 -9.84 -3.43 -4.52
CA ARG A 24 -8.91 -2.96 -5.56
C ARG A 24 -9.49 -1.68 -6.18
N ILE A 25 -8.65 -0.89 -6.82
CA ILE A 25 -9.10 0.30 -7.58
C ILE A 25 -10.14 -0.10 -8.64
N THR A 26 -9.94 -1.23 -9.31
CA THR A 26 -10.89 -1.78 -10.28
C THR A 26 -12.25 -2.12 -9.67
N ASP A 27 -12.30 -2.54 -8.40
CA ASP A 27 -13.57 -2.84 -7.73
C ASP A 27 -14.38 -1.56 -7.45
N VAL A 28 -13.70 -0.45 -7.13
CA VAL A 28 -14.33 0.87 -6.98
C VAL A 28 -14.82 1.39 -8.33
N THR A 29 -14.03 1.20 -9.40
CA THR A 29 -14.43 1.60 -10.77
C THR A 29 -15.75 0.96 -11.22
N LEU A 30 -16.03 -0.27 -10.77
CA LEU A 30 -17.26 -0.99 -11.09
C LEU A 30 -18.51 -0.49 -10.35
N LYS A 31 -18.39 0.46 -9.43
CA LYS A 31 -19.50 1.04 -8.67
C LYS A 31 -19.89 2.40 -9.24
N THR A 32 -21.19 2.67 -9.28
CA THR A 32 -21.69 4.03 -9.49
C THR A 32 -21.51 4.86 -8.22
N ASP A 33 -21.60 6.19 -8.33
CA ASP A 33 -21.52 7.07 -7.15
C ASP A 33 -22.70 6.82 -6.21
N ASP A 34 -23.92 6.59 -6.75
CA ASP A 34 -25.10 6.23 -5.96
C ASP A 34 -24.90 4.89 -5.21
N GLU A 35 -24.21 3.92 -5.80
CA GLU A 35 -23.87 2.66 -5.13
C GLU A 35 -22.86 2.86 -3.99
N LEU A 36 -21.86 3.73 -4.17
CA LEU A 36 -20.90 4.08 -3.12
C LEU A 36 -21.63 4.78 -1.96
N ASP A 37 -22.49 5.75 -2.25
CA ASP A 37 -23.31 6.42 -1.24
C ASP A 37 -24.22 5.43 -0.48
N ALA A 38 -24.83 4.48 -1.20
CA ALA A 38 -25.66 3.46 -0.58
C ALA A 38 -24.86 2.52 0.32
N LEU A 39 -23.64 2.15 -0.08
CA LEU A 39 -22.75 1.33 0.73
C LEU A 39 -22.30 2.08 2.00
N HIS A 40 -21.95 3.35 1.89
CA HIS A 40 -21.62 4.17 3.06
C HIS A 40 -22.80 4.23 4.05
N LYS A 41 -24.02 4.49 3.57
CA LYS A 41 -25.24 4.56 4.40
C LYS A 41 -25.53 3.29 5.19
N VAL A 42 -25.09 2.13 4.72
CA VAL A 42 -25.24 0.85 5.45
C VAL A 42 -23.97 0.46 6.21
N GLY A 43 -23.07 1.41 6.42
CA GLY A 43 -21.92 1.27 7.32
C GLY A 43 -20.64 0.75 6.67
N TYR A 44 -20.57 0.60 5.33
CA TYR A 44 -19.27 0.33 4.69
C TYR A 44 -18.39 1.56 4.81
N ASP A 45 -17.30 1.39 5.57
CA ASP A 45 -16.31 2.43 5.82
C ASP A 45 -14.97 1.76 6.21
N GLY A 46 -13.83 2.45 6.00
CA GLY A 46 -12.52 1.88 6.30
C GLY A 46 -12.09 0.82 5.28
N LEU A 47 -12.08 1.17 3.99
CA LEU A 47 -11.57 0.28 2.95
C LEU A 47 -10.05 0.16 3.02
N THR A 48 -9.55 -1.06 2.91
CA THR A 48 -8.11 -1.31 2.69
C THR A 48 -7.88 -1.54 1.20
N ILE A 49 -7.14 -0.65 0.57
CA ILE A 49 -6.94 -0.65 -0.89
C ILE A 49 -5.47 -0.92 -1.21
N GLY A 50 -5.21 -2.02 -1.92
CA GLY A 50 -3.90 -2.27 -2.51
C GLY A 50 -3.71 -1.37 -3.74
N ILE A 51 -3.06 -0.22 -3.54
CA ILE A 51 -2.67 0.66 -4.66
C ILE A 51 -1.35 0.19 -5.28
N GLU A 52 -0.59 -0.59 -4.53
CA GLU A 52 0.71 -1.19 -4.81
C GLU A 52 1.81 -0.15 -5.05
N THR A 53 1.62 0.78 -5.96
CA THR A 53 2.53 1.89 -6.28
C THR A 53 1.80 2.98 -7.08
N GLY A 54 2.41 4.16 -7.17
CA GLY A 54 2.03 5.21 -8.13
C GLY A 54 2.85 5.17 -9.43
N ASP A 55 3.77 4.20 -9.59
CA ASP A 55 4.58 4.06 -10.81
C ASP A 55 3.79 3.34 -11.91
N ASP A 56 3.33 4.08 -12.90
CA ASP A 56 2.60 3.54 -14.06
C ASP A 56 3.36 2.46 -14.82
N VAL A 57 4.70 2.51 -14.83
CA VAL A 57 5.53 1.49 -15.48
C VAL A 57 5.40 0.18 -14.72
N ALA A 58 5.51 0.22 -13.39
CA ALA A 58 5.35 -0.95 -12.54
C ALA A 58 3.91 -1.48 -12.57
N LEU A 59 2.89 -0.60 -12.52
CA LEU A 59 1.49 -0.99 -12.60
C LEU A 59 1.16 -1.73 -13.90
N ARG A 60 1.68 -1.28 -15.04
CA ARG A 60 1.54 -1.98 -16.34
C ARG A 60 2.27 -3.30 -16.35
N PHE A 61 3.52 -3.33 -15.91
CA PHE A 61 4.32 -4.55 -15.89
C PHE A 61 3.68 -5.64 -15.02
N MET A 62 3.16 -5.26 -13.86
CA MET A 62 2.47 -6.15 -12.91
C MET A 62 1.00 -6.44 -13.30
N ASN A 63 0.55 -5.95 -14.45
CA ASN A 63 -0.81 -6.18 -14.98
C ASN A 63 -1.93 -5.84 -13.98
N LYS A 64 -1.81 -4.69 -13.29
CA LYS A 64 -2.76 -4.30 -12.23
C LYS A 64 -4.14 -3.87 -12.76
N GLY A 65 -4.25 -3.55 -14.05
CA GLY A 65 -5.48 -3.14 -14.69
C GLY A 65 -5.94 -1.70 -14.38
N TYR A 66 -5.08 -0.89 -13.76
CA TYR A 66 -5.29 0.52 -13.46
C TYR A 66 -3.94 1.28 -13.45
N LEU A 67 -3.99 2.60 -13.48
CA LEU A 67 -2.85 3.51 -13.43
C LEU A 67 -2.98 4.50 -12.26
N ALA A 68 -1.95 5.30 -12.02
CA ALA A 68 -1.94 6.33 -10.97
C ALA A 68 -3.13 7.29 -11.05
N ALA A 69 -3.50 7.71 -12.26
CA ALA A 69 -4.66 8.58 -12.49
C ALA A 69 -5.99 7.93 -12.08
N ASP A 70 -6.11 6.60 -12.24
CA ASP A 70 -7.30 5.86 -11.81
C ASP A 70 -7.38 5.79 -10.29
N ILE A 71 -6.25 5.61 -9.59
CA ILE A 71 -6.19 5.65 -8.12
C ILE A 71 -6.75 6.98 -7.64
N ILE A 72 -6.25 8.10 -8.17
CA ILE A 72 -6.70 9.45 -7.80
C ILE A 72 -8.20 9.61 -8.07
N THR A 73 -8.65 9.22 -9.26
CA THR A 73 -10.04 9.37 -9.68
C THR A 73 -10.99 8.59 -8.76
N GLN A 74 -10.69 7.32 -8.51
CA GLN A 74 -11.57 6.45 -7.73
C GLN A 74 -11.56 6.82 -6.25
N CYS A 75 -10.41 7.17 -5.67
CA CYS A 75 -10.35 7.58 -4.27
C CYS A 75 -11.05 8.93 -4.02
N LYS A 76 -11.00 9.87 -4.97
CA LYS A 76 -11.83 11.09 -4.90
C LYS A 76 -13.34 10.81 -4.93
N ARG A 77 -13.77 9.69 -5.54
CA ARG A 77 -15.17 9.24 -5.47
C ARG A 77 -15.50 8.70 -4.08
N LEU A 78 -14.58 7.94 -3.46
CA LEU A 78 -14.72 7.50 -2.07
C LEU A 78 -14.79 8.68 -1.10
N ASP A 79 -13.89 9.68 -1.26
CA ASP A 79 -13.92 10.92 -0.46
C ASP A 79 -15.30 11.60 -0.53
N ARG A 80 -15.89 11.72 -1.75
CA ARG A 80 -17.25 12.32 -1.91
C ARG A 80 -18.34 11.50 -1.27
N ALA A 81 -18.23 10.18 -1.30
CA ALA A 81 -19.19 9.28 -0.65
C ALA A 81 -19.01 9.21 0.88
N GLY A 82 -17.96 9.83 1.44
CA GLY A 82 -17.64 9.78 2.86
C GLY A 82 -17.05 8.44 3.32
N ILE A 83 -16.56 7.61 2.40
CA ILE A 83 -15.95 6.32 2.70
C ILE A 83 -14.46 6.54 2.93
N HIS A 84 -13.99 6.27 4.16
CA HIS A 84 -12.58 6.32 4.50
C HIS A 84 -11.83 5.11 3.95
N TYR A 85 -10.53 5.29 3.70
CA TYR A 85 -9.68 4.23 3.15
C TYR A 85 -8.23 4.32 3.66
N SER A 86 -7.57 3.17 3.65
CA SER A 86 -6.13 3.02 3.89
C SER A 86 -5.48 2.41 2.65
N PHE A 87 -4.24 2.77 2.37
CA PHE A 87 -3.50 2.25 1.24
C PHE A 87 -2.49 1.19 1.66
N PHE A 88 -2.37 0.15 0.85
CA PHE A 88 -1.19 -0.70 0.85
C PHE A 88 -0.30 -0.37 -0.34
N TYR A 89 0.93 -0.02 0.00
CA TYR A 89 2.07 0.15 -0.88
C TYR A 89 2.93 -1.11 -0.85
N LEU A 90 3.39 -1.57 -1.99
CA LEU A 90 4.23 -2.75 -2.10
C LEU A 90 5.65 -2.34 -2.48
N THR A 91 6.52 -2.27 -1.47
CA THR A 91 7.94 -1.93 -1.61
C THR A 91 8.63 -2.91 -2.54
N SER A 92 9.51 -2.42 -3.41
CA SER A 92 10.26 -3.16 -4.43
C SER A 92 9.46 -3.56 -5.69
N ILE A 93 8.19 -3.21 -5.79
CA ILE A 93 7.37 -3.58 -6.96
C ILE A 93 7.86 -2.94 -8.27
N SER A 94 8.54 -1.80 -8.19
CA SER A 94 9.14 -1.12 -9.35
C SER A 94 10.43 -1.78 -9.85
N GLY A 95 11.05 -2.67 -9.06
CA GLY A 95 12.27 -3.39 -9.38
C GLY A 95 13.55 -2.58 -9.16
N ALA A 96 14.69 -3.27 -9.28
CA ALA A 96 16.02 -2.73 -9.00
C ALA A 96 16.29 -1.40 -9.71
N GLY A 97 16.82 -0.43 -8.96
CA GLY A 97 17.14 0.92 -9.44
C GLY A 97 15.94 1.83 -9.70
N ARG A 98 14.71 1.36 -9.47
CA ARG A 98 13.47 2.13 -9.71
C ARG A 98 12.64 2.41 -8.46
N GLY A 99 12.94 1.79 -7.33
CA GLY A 99 12.12 1.92 -6.11
C GLY A 99 11.92 3.35 -5.65
N GLU A 100 12.97 4.18 -5.60
CA GLU A 100 12.83 5.58 -5.23
C GLU A 100 11.97 6.40 -6.22
N ILE A 101 11.97 6.04 -7.52
CA ILE A 101 11.08 6.63 -8.52
C ILE A 101 9.64 6.26 -8.22
N GLY A 102 9.38 4.97 -7.96
CA GLY A 102 8.07 4.45 -7.59
C GLY A 102 7.55 5.07 -6.30
N ALA A 103 8.41 5.23 -5.29
CA ALA A 103 8.09 5.87 -4.02
C ALA A 103 7.67 7.34 -4.20
N LYS A 104 8.39 8.12 -5.01
CA LYS A 104 8.03 9.52 -5.32
C LYS A 104 6.70 9.60 -6.04
N ALA A 105 6.50 8.79 -7.08
CA ALA A 105 5.25 8.73 -7.82
C ALA A 105 4.08 8.34 -6.90
N THR A 106 4.30 7.41 -5.96
CA THR A 106 3.29 7.01 -4.97
C THR A 106 2.96 8.15 -4.01
N ALA A 107 3.97 8.87 -3.52
CA ALA A 107 3.75 10.03 -2.66
C ALA A 107 2.96 11.13 -3.39
N GLU A 108 3.25 11.37 -4.68
CA GLU A 108 2.50 12.33 -5.51
C GLU A 108 1.02 11.94 -5.65
N VAL A 109 0.71 10.66 -5.76
CA VAL A 109 -0.67 10.15 -5.74
C VAL A 109 -1.30 10.37 -4.37
N CYS A 110 -0.66 9.92 -3.30
CA CYS A 110 -1.16 10.03 -1.93
C CYS A 110 -1.42 11.48 -1.52
N ASN A 111 -0.53 12.40 -1.88
CA ASN A 111 -0.63 13.82 -1.53
C ASN A 111 -1.84 14.55 -2.16
N GLN A 112 -2.56 13.93 -3.07
CA GLN A 112 -3.80 14.46 -3.68
C GLN A 112 -5.06 13.86 -3.05
N LEU A 113 -4.93 13.01 -2.04
CA LEU A 113 -5.95 12.15 -1.46
C LEU A 113 -5.92 12.20 0.08
N HIS A 114 -6.84 11.50 0.74
CA HIS A 114 -6.99 11.52 2.19
C HIS A 114 -6.93 10.11 2.82
N PRO A 115 -5.90 9.28 2.53
CA PRO A 115 -5.78 7.98 3.18
C PRO A 115 -5.55 8.15 4.68
N ILE A 116 -6.28 7.38 5.49
CA ILE A 116 -6.07 7.33 6.94
C ILE A 116 -4.69 6.76 7.25
N GLU A 117 -4.29 5.74 6.47
CA GLU A 117 -3.02 5.06 6.63
C GLU A 117 -2.38 4.78 5.27
N VAL A 118 -1.07 4.87 5.20
CA VAL A 118 -0.23 4.35 4.12
C VAL A 118 0.63 3.23 4.71
N GLY A 119 0.22 1.99 4.44
CA GLY A 119 0.92 0.79 4.88
C GLY A 119 1.92 0.32 3.85
N ALA A 120 3.20 0.17 4.21
CA ALA A 120 4.26 -0.33 3.32
C ALA A 120 4.63 -1.77 3.68
N ASN A 121 4.48 -2.70 2.74
CA ASN A 121 4.90 -4.08 2.88
C ASN A 121 5.95 -4.42 1.81
N MET A 122 6.96 -5.19 2.19
CA MET A 122 7.96 -5.64 1.22
C MET A 122 7.39 -6.76 0.35
N LEU A 123 7.66 -6.67 -0.95
CA LEU A 123 7.27 -7.67 -1.94
C LEU A 123 7.85 -9.03 -1.58
N THR A 124 7.01 -10.06 -1.56
CA THR A 124 7.43 -11.46 -1.46
C THR A 124 7.22 -12.14 -2.79
N ILE A 125 8.27 -12.74 -3.33
CA ILE A 125 8.26 -13.40 -4.65
C ILE A 125 8.07 -14.90 -4.43
N TYR A 126 6.94 -15.42 -4.91
CA TYR A 126 6.65 -16.85 -4.83
C TYR A 126 7.13 -17.57 -6.09
N PRO A 127 7.71 -18.79 -5.96
CA PRO A 127 8.28 -19.54 -7.11
C PRO A 127 7.27 -19.90 -8.22
N ASP A 128 6.00 -19.94 -7.90
CA ASP A 128 4.89 -20.24 -8.82
C ASP A 128 4.25 -18.99 -9.43
N SER A 129 4.74 -17.78 -9.08
CA SER A 129 4.21 -16.52 -9.60
C SER A 129 4.72 -16.21 -11.01
N GLU A 130 3.91 -15.45 -11.77
CA GLU A 130 4.33 -14.91 -13.07
C GLU A 130 5.57 -14.02 -12.93
N LEU A 131 5.67 -13.23 -11.85
CA LEU A 131 6.83 -12.39 -11.57
C LEU A 131 8.12 -13.22 -11.44
N TYR A 132 8.06 -14.38 -10.78
CA TYR A 132 9.23 -15.27 -10.71
C TYR A 132 9.67 -15.74 -12.10
N GLN A 133 8.74 -16.03 -13.00
CA GLN A 133 9.04 -16.39 -14.37
C GLN A 133 9.71 -15.22 -15.13
N GLU A 134 9.25 -13.99 -14.92
CA GLU A 134 9.86 -12.80 -15.53
C GLU A 134 11.29 -12.55 -15.01
N ILE A 135 11.55 -12.86 -13.73
CA ILE A 135 12.91 -12.85 -13.16
C ILE A 135 13.80 -13.88 -13.85
N GLN A 136 13.31 -15.11 -14.05
CA GLN A 136 14.08 -16.17 -14.73
C GLN A 136 14.40 -15.81 -16.19
N LYS A 137 13.56 -15.02 -16.84
CA LYS A 137 13.77 -14.49 -18.20
C LYS A 137 14.70 -13.28 -18.25
N GLY A 138 15.05 -12.69 -17.09
CA GLY A 138 15.84 -11.46 -16.99
C GLY A 138 15.06 -10.18 -17.30
N ASN A 139 13.72 -10.23 -17.33
CA ASN A 139 12.88 -9.08 -17.63
C ASN A 139 12.63 -8.19 -16.41
N TRP A 140 12.87 -8.71 -15.21
CA TRP A 140 12.70 -7.96 -13.95
C TRP A 140 13.74 -8.45 -12.94
N THR A 141 14.23 -7.53 -12.12
CA THR A 141 15.20 -7.81 -11.05
C THR A 141 14.70 -7.24 -9.75
N GLU A 142 14.77 -8.05 -8.69
CA GLU A 142 14.41 -7.60 -7.34
C GLU A 142 15.44 -6.57 -6.85
N GLU A 143 14.98 -5.57 -6.12
CA GLU A 143 15.85 -4.64 -5.41
C GLU A 143 16.68 -5.36 -4.35
N SER A 144 17.88 -4.84 -4.09
CA SER A 144 18.61 -5.18 -2.86
C SER A 144 17.82 -4.77 -1.62
N GLU A 145 18.12 -5.38 -0.48
CA GLU A 145 17.45 -5.02 0.77
C GLU A 145 17.70 -3.54 1.13
N LEU A 146 18.91 -3.03 0.92
CA LEU A 146 19.23 -1.62 1.14
C LEU A 146 18.45 -0.67 0.21
N GLU A 147 18.21 -1.05 -1.05
CA GLU A 147 17.37 -0.26 -1.96
C GLU A 147 15.93 -0.19 -1.43
N LYS A 148 15.35 -1.28 -0.92
CA LYS A 148 14.01 -1.30 -0.32
C LYS A 148 13.87 -0.32 0.85
N TYR A 149 14.89 -0.20 1.71
CA TYR A 149 14.86 0.78 2.81
C TYR A 149 15.01 2.23 2.31
N LYS A 150 15.80 2.47 1.26
CA LYS A 150 15.89 3.79 0.60
C LYS A 150 14.56 4.16 -0.06
N GLU A 151 13.89 3.21 -0.68
CA GLU A 151 12.57 3.36 -1.27
C GLU A 151 11.55 3.80 -0.20
N VAL A 152 11.45 3.07 0.93
CA VAL A 152 10.55 3.41 2.03
C VAL A 152 10.90 4.78 2.62
N ARG A 153 12.19 5.09 2.77
CA ARG A 153 12.66 6.40 3.21
C ARG A 153 12.18 7.51 2.27
N THR A 154 12.34 7.29 0.96
CA THR A 154 11.92 8.24 -0.08
C THR A 154 10.40 8.45 -0.08
N LEU A 155 9.61 7.40 0.15
CA LEU A 155 8.15 7.50 0.29
C LEU A 155 7.79 8.43 1.46
N ILE A 156 8.33 8.17 2.66
CA ILE A 156 8.05 8.98 3.85
C ILE A 156 8.50 10.43 3.66
N GLU A 157 9.68 10.65 3.09
CA GLU A 157 10.23 11.98 2.82
C GLU A 157 9.31 12.84 1.94
N ASN A 158 8.66 12.21 0.95
CA ASN A 158 7.81 12.90 -0.02
C ASN A 158 6.32 12.94 0.35
N LEU A 159 5.87 12.19 1.36
CA LEU A 159 4.51 12.33 1.89
C LEU A 159 4.37 13.65 2.65
N THR A 160 3.37 14.47 2.26
CA THR A 160 3.11 15.78 2.85
C THR A 160 1.75 15.89 3.55
N ILE A 161 0.91 14.87 3.42
CA ILE A 161 -0.43 14.80 4.02
C ILE A 161 -0.39 14.29 5.45
N PRO A 162 -1.39 14.66 6.28
CA PRO A 162 -1.65 13.98 7.55
C PRO A 162 -2.11 12.54 7.27
N THR A 163 -1.36 11.55 7.77
CA THR A 163 -1.69 10.13 7.62
C THR A 163 -0.88 9.31 8.62
N ILE A 164 -1.32 8.12 8.96
CA ILE A 164 -0.50 7.15 9.66
C ILE A 164 0.38 6.44 8.62
N PHE A 165 1.69 6.40 8.86
CA PHE A 165 2.58 5.53 8.11
C PHE A 165 2.82 4.25 8.91
N GLY A 166 2.67 3.09 8.27
CA GLY A 166 2.90 1.79 8.91
C GLY A 166 3.66 0.81 8.01
N ALA A 167 4.72 0.20 8.52
CA ALA A 167 5.44 -0.91 7.89
C ALA A 167 5.46 -2.08 8.89
N LEU A 168 4.27 -2.60 9.21
CA LEU A 168 4.05 -3.58 10.27
C LEU A 168 3.83 -5.00 9.75
N GLY A 169 3.75 -5.19 8.43
CA GLY A 169 3.52 -6.49 7.82
C GLY A 169 4.65 -7.48 8.07
N ALA A 170 4.34 -8.77 8.06
CA ALA A 170 5.29 -9.86 8.32
C ALA A 170 6.47 -9.90 7.33
N SER A 171 6.31 -9.30 6.14
CA SER A 171 7.38 -9.20 5.14
C SER A 171 8.45 -8.16 5.46
N ASN A 172 8.24 -7.28 6.45
CA ASN A 172 9.20 -6.27 6.87
C ASN A 172 10.12 -6.82 7.97
N ALA A 173 11.44 -6.75 7.76
CA ALA A 173 12.40 -7.17 8.79
C ALA A 173 12.44 -6.19 9.98
N PHE A 174 12.22 -4.89 9.73
CA PHE A 174 12.05 -3.87 10.76
C PHE A 174 10.64 -3.29 10.69
N GLN A 175 9.98 -3.22 11.84
CA GLN A 175 8.66 -2.63 11.95
C GLN A 175 8.78 -1.14 12.26
N LEU A 176 8.05 -0.32 11.50
CA LEU A 176 8.02 1.13 11.64
C LEU A 176 6.57 1.60 11.68
N MET A 177 6.28 2.56 12.55
CA MET A 177 4.98 3.21 12.61
C MET A 177 5.13 4.64 13.13
N GLY A 178 4.38 5.56 12.55
CA GLY A 178 4.33 6.95 13.01
C GLY A 178 3.21 7.73 12.34
N GLU A 179 2.84 8.84 12.96
CA GLU A 179 1.83 9.77 12.47
C GLU A 179 2.52 10.94 11.76
N LEU A 180 2.21 11.11 10.47
CA LEU A 180 2.77 12.20 9.67
C LEU A 180 1.88 13.45 9.77
N PRO A 181 2.45 14.65 9.78
CA PRO A 181 3.90 14.95 9.71
C PRO A 181 4.65 14.88 11.05
N ARG A 182 3.96 14.64 12.16
CA ARG A 182 4.53 14.74 13.53
C ARG A 182 5.78 13.89 13.72
N ASP A 183 5.73 12.63 13.33
CA ASP A 183 6.78 11.65 13.56
C ASP A 183 7.73 11.48 12.37
N LYS A 184 7.57 12.29 11.30
CA LYS A 184 8.31 12.16 10.05
C LYS A 184 9.82 12.10 10.24
N GLN A 185 10.39 13.06 10.96
CA GLN A 185 11.84 13.11 11.17
C GLN A 185 12.35 11.89 11.94
N LYS A 186 11.62 11.44 12.95
CA LYS A 186 11.97 10.22 13.71
C LYS A 186 12.00 8.97 12.82
N LEU A 187 11.05 8.84 11.90
CA LEU A 187 11.01 7.72 10.95
C LEU A 187 12.18 7.77 9.97
N LEU A 188 12.50 8.95 9.43
CA LEU A 188 13.65 9.17 8.54
C LEU A 188 14.96 8.85 9.25
N ASP A 189 15.18 9.37 10.46
CA ASP A 189 16.39 9.10 11.26
C ASP A 189 16.55 7.60 11.58
N THR A 190 15.43 6.89 11.78
CA THR A 190 15.45 5.45 12.01
C THR A 190 15.88 4.70 10.75
N LEU A 191 15.32 5.06 9.60
CA LEU A 191 15.69 4.46 8.32
C LEU A 191 17.13 4.77 7.93
N ASP A 192 17.61 6.02 8.16
CA ASP A 192 19.00 6.40 7.93
C ASP A 192 19.96 5.57 8.78
N LYS A 193 19.61 5.27 10.04
CA LYS A 193 20.39 4.38 10.90
C LYS A 193 20.41 2.94 10.39
N ILE A 194 19.30 2.41 9.93
CA ILE A 194 19.24 1.06 9.32
C ILE A 194 20.15 1.02 8.08
N ILE A 195 20.00 1.98 7.17
CA ILE A 195 20.75 2.05 5.91
C ILE A 195 22.26 2.18 6.16
N ALA A 196 22.66 2.94 7.21
CA ALA A 196 24.06 3.19 7.51
C ALA A 196 24.75 2.06 8.28
N ASN A 197 24.01 1.29 9.08
CA ASN A 197 24.62 0.39 10.08
C ASN A 197 24.27 -1.09 9.89
N VAL A 198 23.30 -1.43 9.03
CA VAL A 198 22.93 -2.83 8.78
C VAL A 198 23.35 -3.18 7.36
N SER A 199 24.10 -4.26 7.22
CA SER A 199 24.59 -4.71 5.92
C SER A 199 23.48 -5.37 5.08
N GLU A 200 23.67 -5.38 3.76
CA GLU A 200 22.80 -6.12 2.83
C GLU A 200 22.64 -7.60 3.23
N GLU A 201 23.74 -8.22 3.68
CA GLU A 201 23.75 -9.63 4.07
C GLU A 201 22.91 -9.88 5.33
N GLU A 202 23.03 -9.01 6.34
CA GLU A 202 22.24 -9.09 7.56
C GLU A 202 20.75 -8.88 7.27
N LEU A 203 20.38 -7.88 6.46
CA LEU A 203 19.00 -7.63 6.06
C LEU A 203 18.41 -8.83 5.32
N ARG A 204 19.17 -9.39 4.38
CA ARG A 204 18.78 -10.59 3.62
C ARG A 204 18.64 -11.81 4.52
N HIS A 205 19.51 -11.97 5.51
CA HIS A 205 19.40 -13.03 6.52
C HIS A 205 18.13 -12.90 7.35
N TYR A 206 17.81 -11.68 7.82
CA TYR A 206 16.56 -11.41 8.55
C TYR A 206 15.34 -11.80 7.73
N ARG A 207 15.26 -11.36 6.47
CA ARG A 207 14.12 -11.68 5.59
C ARG A 207 13.94 -13.16 5.34
N LYS A 208 15.00 -13.90 5.10
CA LYS A 208 14.96 -15.36 4.88
C LYS A 208 14.46 -16.14 6.10
N ASN A 209 14.60 -15.58 7.29
CA ASN A 209 14.24 -16.23 8.54
C ASN A 209 12.93 -15.73 9.15
N LEU A 210 12.16 -14.93 8.42
CA LEU A 210 10.83 -14.51 8.85
C LEU A 210 9.90 -15.73 8.89
N LYS A 211 9.30 -15.98 10.08
CA LYS A 211 8.54 -17.22 10.37
C LYS A 211 7.22 -17.36 9.61
N HIS A 212 6.81 -16.37 8.83
CA HIS A 212 5.49 -16.28 8.21
C HIS A 212 5.54 -15.91 6.71
N LEU A 213 6.69 -16.10 6.09
CA LEU A 213 6.86 -15.94 4.63
C LEU A 213 7.07 -17.29 3.98
#